data_ab1cac28505a4e00986afd6ad0c69a4d
#
_entry.id   ab1cac28505a4e00986afd6ad0c69a4d
#
_cell.length_a   1.000
_cell.length_b   1.000
_cell.length_c   1.000
_cell.angle_alpha   90.00
_cell.angle_beta   90.00
_cell.angle_gamma   90.00
#
_symmetry.space_group_name_H-M   'P 1'
#
loop_
_entity.id
_entity.type
_entity.pdbx_description
1 polymer ?
#
loop_
_entity_poly.entity_id
_entity_poly.type
_entity_poly.pdbx_seq_one_letter_code
_entity_poly.pdbx_strand_id
1 'polypeptide(L)'
;MDIETTISKIDEVKNTNIVDISKWKSFSIADYFDITGTQTTAKYEIDSNPGPYPYVTTRSTNNGIESYSSIKTEEGNVLVVDSAVLGFMTYQEDPFSASDHVEKLIPKFALNKYIGIFICTVWNKAYSGVKYDYQRKASQTEIRQEKIYLPANEKGEPDFEFMETYIKESIFGSMLK
;
A
#
# COMPACT_ATOMS: atom_id res chain seq x y z
N MET A 1 -24.20 14.30 12.71
CA MET A 1 -23.33 15.29 12.05
C MET A 1 -24.18 15.91 10.96
N ASP A 2 -24.47 17.20 11.04
CA ASP A 2 -25.36 17.84 10.07
C ASP A 2 -24.62 18.15 8.75
N ILE A 3 -25.40 18.44 7.71
CA ILE A 3 -24.90 18.68 6.35
C ILE A 3 -24.01 19.93 6.29
N GLU A 4 -24.33 20.97 7.09
CA GLU A 4 -23.55 22.22 7.11
C GLU A 4 -22.16 22.02 7.70
N THR A 5 -22.05 21.23 8.79
CA THR A 5 -20.77 20.85 9.38
C THR A 5 -19.94 19.99 8.42
N THR A 6 -20.60 19.14 7.62
CA THR A 6 -19.92 18.32 6.60
C THR A 6 -19.43 19.18 5.44
N ILE A 7 -20.25 20.15 4.96
CA ILE A 7 -19.88 21.07 3.88
C ILE A 7 -18.72 21.99 4.33
N SER A 8 -18.79 22.55 5.56
CA SER A 8 -17.72 23.37 6.12
C SER A 8 -16.38 22.61 6.17
N LYS A 9 -16.39 21.35 6.60
CA LYS A 9 -15.21 20.49 6.57
C LYS A 9 -14.72 20.18 5.16
N ILE A 10 -15.61 20.04 4.18
CA ILE A 10 -15.24 19.85 2.78
C ILE A 10 -14.60 21.13 2.21
N ASP A 11 -15.07 22.32 2.59
CA ASP A 11 -14.51 23.59 2.16
C ASP A 11 -13.16 23.91 2.85
N GLU A 12 -12.97 23.55 4.12
CA GLU A 12 -11.66 23.53 4.79
C GLU A 12 -10.67 22.63 4.07
N VAL A 13 -11.12 21.51 3.56
CA VAL A 13 -10.31 20.54 2.80
C VAL A 13 -9.90 21.06 1.43
N LYS A 14 -10.73 21.84 0.76
CA LYS A 14 -10.35 22.50 -0.50
C LYS A 14 -9.24 23.55 -0.30
N ASN A 15 -9.05 24.01 0.93
CA ASN A 15 -7.97 24.92 1.32
C ASN A 15 -6.73 24.21 1.91
N THR A 16 -6.78 22.89 2.14
CA THR A 16 -5.65 22.15 2.67
C THR A 16 -4.76 21.59 1.56
N ASN A 17 -3.66 22.27 1.37
CA ASN A 17 -2.38 21.77 0.89
C ASN A 17 -2.41 21.00 -0.42
N ILE A 18 -2.40 21.75 -1.52
CA ILE A 18 -1.77 21.24 -2.76
C ILE A 18 -0.36 20.83 -2.33
N VAL A 19 -0.10 19.53 -2.30
CA VAL A 19 1.23 18.99 -1.97
C VAL A 19 2.20 19.52 -3.03
N ASP A 20 3.19 20.28 -2.59
CA ASP A 20 4.25 20.75 -3.48
C ASP A 20 5.14 19.57 -3.90
N ILE A 21 4.82 19.00 -5.04
CA ILE A 21 5.58 17.88 -5.62
C ILE A 21 6.91 18.31 -6.26
N SER A 22 7.23 19.60 -6.31
CA SER A 22 8.49 20.11 -6.90
C SER A 22 9.73 19.62 -6.15
N LYS A 23 9.58 19.30 -4.87
CA LYS A 23 10.62 18.76 -3.99
C LYS A 23 10.69 17.23 -3.98
N TRP A 24 9.81 16.56 -4.68
CA TRP A 24 9.83 15.11 -4.74
C TRP A 24 10.98 14.62 -5.60
N LYS A 25 11.58 13.51 -5.18
CA LYS A 25 12.66 12.86 -5.90
C LYS A 25 12.28 11.44 -6.28
N SER A 26 12.99 10.91 -7.26
CA SER A 26 12.84 9.55 -7.73
C SER A 26 13.71 8.61 -6.91
N PHE A 27 13.11 7.58 -6.30
CA PHE A 27 13.79 6.56 -5.50
C PHE A 27 13.56 5.18 -6.10
N SER A 28 14.60 4.35 -6.16
CA SER A 28 14.49 2.96 -6.59
C SER A 28 13.74 2.15 -5.52
N ILE A 29 12.73 1.40 -5.90
CA ILE A 29 12.00 0.51 -4.98
C ILE A 29 12.94 -0.49 -4.32
N ALA A 30 13.88 -1.07 -5.08
CA ALA A 30 14.82 -2.08 -4.60
C ALA A 30 15.81 -1.55 -3.54
N ASP A 31 16.04 -0.24 -3.46
CA ASP A 31 16.90 0.35 -2.44
C ASP A 31 16.23 0.33 -1.05
N TYR A 32 14.90 0.42 -1.01
CA TYR A 32 14.11 0.55 0.22
C TYR A 32 13.32 -0.70 0.58
N PHE A 33 13.19 -1.66 -0.33
CA PHE A 33 12.44 -2.89 -0.10
C PHE A 33 13.17 -4.11 -0.64
N ASP A 34 13.05 -5.22 0.10
CA ASP A 34 13.32 -6.55 -0.44
C ASP A 34 12.03 -7.09 -1.05
N ILE A 35 12.09 -7.47 -2.34
CA ILE A 35 10.92 -7.94 -3.09
C ILE A 35 10.97 -9.46 -3.20
N THR A 36 9.92 -10.13 -2.71
CA THR A 36 9.80 -11.60 -2.72
C THR A 36 8.38 -12.00 -3.09
N GLY A 37 8.17 -13.25 -3.49
CA GLY A 37 6.84 -13.85 -3.55
C GLY A 37 6.32 -14.14 -2.14
N THR A 38 4.99 -14.28 -2.00
CA THR A 38 4.34 -14.83 -0.83
C THR A 38 4.23 -16.35 -0.92
N GLN A 39 4.04 -17.02 0.22
CA GLN A 39 3.64 -18.43 0.22
C GLN A 39 2.16 -18.54 -0.16
N THR A 40 1.88 -19.16 -1.30
CA THR A 40 0.51 -19.37 -1.75
C THR A 40 -0.25 -20.32 -0.81
N THR A 41 -1.44 -19.90 -0.38
CA THR A 41 -2.41 -20.72 0.35
C THR A 41 -3.66 -20.90 -0.50
N ALA A 42 -4.09 -22.13 -0.68
CA ALA A 42 -5.23 -22.42 -1.51
C ALA A 42 -6.55 -21.99 -0.85
N LYS A 43 -7.49 -21.48 -1.64
CA LYS A 43 -8.78 -20.95 -1.14
C LYS A 43 -9.56 -21.97 -0.31
N TYR A 44 -9.55 -23.25 -0.69
CA TYR A 44 -10.26 -24.29 0.06
C TYR A 44 -9.69 -24.51 1.47
N GLU A 45 -8.38 -24.30 1.67
CA GLU A 45 -7.74 -24.36 3.00
C GLU A 45 -8.19 -23.19 3.85
N ILE A 46 -8.24 -22.00 3.28
CA ILE A 46 -8.75 -20.79 3.93
C ILE A 46 -10.19 -20.98 4.40
N ASP A 47 -11.06 -21.45 3.52
CA ASP A 47 -12.49 -21.64 3.82
C ASP A 47 -12.74 -22.72 4.88
N SER A 48 -11.86 -23.70 4.96
CA SER A 48 -11.91 -24.77 5.96
C SER A 48 -11.37 -24.35 7.34
N ASN A 49 -10.69 -23.22 7.43
CA ASN A 49 -10.00 -22.77 8.63
C ASN A 49 -10.33 -21.30 8.96
N PRO A 50 -11.58 -20.96 9.33
CA PRO A 50 -11.96 -19.57 9.64
C PRO A 50 -11.18 -19.04 10.84
N GLY A 51 -10.84 -17.74 10.84
CA GLY A 51 -10.06 -17.11 11.90
C GLY A 51 -9.82 -15.62 11.69
N PRO A 52 -8.89 -14.99 12.43
CA PRO A 52 -8.75 -13.56 12.45
C PRO A 52 -7.79 -12.99 11.39
N TYR A 53 -6.94 -13.83 10.77
CA TYR A 53 -5.89 -13.34 9.88
C TYR A 53 -6.43 -13.10 8.46
N PRO A 54 -6.07 -11.96 7.83
CA PRO A 54 -6.47 -11.67 6.46
C PRO A 54 -6.01 -12.73 5.46
N TYR A 55 -6.86 -13.03 4.49
CA TYR A 55 -6.48 -13.71 3.26
C TYR A 55 -6.42 -12.70 2.12
N VAL A 56 -5.22 -12.40 1.67
CA VAL A 56 -4.93 -11.37 0.68
C VAL A 56 -4.88 -11.99 -0.72
N THR A 57 -5.57 -11.35 -1.65
CA THR A 57 -5.66 -11.82 -3.06
C THR A 57 -5.34 -10.67 -4.02
N THR A 58 -5.43 -10.92 -5.33
CA THR A 58 -5.16 -9.94 -6.39
C THR A 58 -6.27 -8.89 -6.58
N ARG A 59 -7.15 -8.71 -5.61
CA ARG A 59 -8.23 -7.70 -5.71
C ARG A 59 -7.73 -6.30 -5.33
N SER A 60 -8.27 -5.29 -6.00
CA SER A 60 -7.97 -3.87 -5.74
C SER A 60 -8.92 -3.20 -4.74
N THR A 61 -9.85 -3.96 -4.15
CA THR A 61 -10.83 -3.48 -3.17
C THR A 61 -10.57 -4.10 -1.80
N ASN A 62 -11.11 -3.47 -0.72
CA ASN A 62 -11.00 -3.96 0.64
C ASN A 62 -9.56 -4.28 1.06
N ASN A 63 -8.59 -3.41 0.72
CA ASN A 63 -7.17 -3.57 1.01
C ASN A 63 -6.58 -4.92 0.53
N GLY A 64 -7.10 -5.48 -0.58
CA GLY A 64 -6.70 -6.80 -1.08
C GLY A 64 -7.31 -7.99 -0.34
N ILE A 65 -8.04 -7.76 0.76
CA ILE A 65 -8.56 -8.82 1.64
C ILE A 65 -9.84 -9.41 1.07
N GLU A 66 -9.84 -10.70 0.80
CA GLU A 66 -11.01 -11.46 0.34
C GLU A 66 -11.80 -12.07 1.49
N SER A 67 -11.13 -12.65 2.45
CA SER A 67 -11.71 -13.36 3.61
C SER A 67 -10.73 -13.39 4.77
N TYR A 68 -11.08 -14.12 5.85
CA TYR A 68 -10.24 -14.26 7.03
C TYR A 68 -10.09 -15.73 7.40
N SER A 69 -8.89 -16.12 7.91
CA SER A 69 -8.55 -17.48 8.27
C SER A 69 -7.72 -17.53 9.55
N SER A 70 -7.64 -18.71 10.18
CA SER A 70 -6.66 -19.00 11.23
C SER A 70 -5.25 -19.29 10.69
N ILE A 71 -5.13 -19.47 9.37
CA ILE A 71 -3.85 -19.69 8.69
C ILE A 71 -3.16 -18.36 8.45
N LYS A 72 -1.89 -18.29 8.82
CA LYS A 72 -1.00 -17.18 8.47
C LYS A 72 0.33 -17.75 7.97
N THR A 73 0.80 -17.28 6.85
CA THR A 73 2.05 -17.70 6.20
C THR A 73 3.05 -16.57 6.06
N GLU A 74 2.57 -15.33 6.24
CA GLU A 74 3.35 -14.11 6.07
C GLU A 74 3.28 -13.25 7.33
N GLU A 75 4.37 -12.57 7.64
CA GLU A 75 4.39 -11.54 8.67
C GLU A 75 3.78 -10.23 8.12
N GLY A 76 3.16 -9.46 9.03
CA GLY A 76 2.61 -8.15 8.72
C GLY A 76 3.65 -7.04 8.59
N ASN A 77 3.17 -5.80 8.58
CA ASN A 77 3.96 -4.57 8.40
C ASN A 77 4.76 -4.56 7.08
N VAL A 78 4.12 -4.97 6.01
CA VAL A 78 4.68 -5.04 4.66
C VAL A 78 3.75 -4.42 3.62
N LEU A 79 4.30 -4.07 2.45
CA LEU A 79 3.49 -3.78 1.28
C LEU A 79 3.34 -5.04 0.44
N VAL A 80 2.20 -5.19 -0.22
CA VAL A 80 1.98 -6.25 -1.21
C VAL A 80 1.47 -5.68 -2.51
N VAL A 81 1.82 -6.32 -3.62
CA VAL A 81 1.40 -5.94 -4.97
C VAL A 81 0.72 -7.12 -5.65
N ASP A 82 -0.44 -6.85 -6.23
CA ASP A 82 -1.09 -7.76 -7.17
C ASP A 82 -0.24 -7.87 -8.44
N SER A 83 0.30 -9.04 -8.73
CA SER A 83 1.11 -9.28 -9.94
C SER A 83 0.33 -9.88 -11.09
N ALA A 84 -0.98 -10.04 -10.97
CA ALA A 84 -1.80 -10.71 -12.00
C ALA A 84 -2.71 -9.78 -12.80
N VAL A 85 -3.25 -8.73 -12.18
CA VAL A 85 -4.36 -7.94 -12.75
C VAL A 85 -3.95 -6.50 -13.02
N LEU A 86 -3.82 -5.66 -11.98
CA LEU A 86 -3.60 -4.22 -12.13
C LEU A 86 -2.27 -3.72 -11.54
N GLY A 87 -1.52 -4.54 -10.85
CA GLY A 87 -0.35 -4.09 -10.08
C GLY A 87 -0.75 -3.22 -8.88
N PHE A 88 -1.92 -3.44 -8.29
CA PHE A 88 -2.43 -2.66 -7.17
C PHE A 88 -1.65 -2.98 -5.91
N MET A 89 -1.19 -1.94 -5.20
CA MET A 89 -0.41 -2.07 -3.98
C MET A 89 -1.28 -1.80 -2.75
N THR A 90 -1.12 -2.63 -1.72
CA THR A 90 -1.77 -2.47 -0.42
C THR A 90 -0.79 -2.64 0.73
N TYR A 91 -1.11 -2.07 1.89
CA TYR A 91 -0.35 -2.23 3.13
C TYR A 91 -1.05 -3.26 4.02
N GLN A 92 -0.31 -4.28 4.45
CA GLN A 92 -0.79 -5.30 5.37
C GLN A 92 -0.15 -5.05 6.74
N GLU A 93 -0.97 -4.64 7.70
CA GLU A 93 -0.53 -4.34 9.08
C GLU A 93 -0.29 -5.64 9.86
N ASP A 94 -1.23 -6.56 9.78
CA ASP A 94 -1.24 -7.82 10.51
C ASP A 94 -0.61 -8.97 9.72
N PRO A 95 -0.18 -10.06 10.40
CA PRO A 95 0.16 -11.31 9.72
C PRO A 95 -1.00 -11.82 8.88
N PHE A 96 -0.70 -12.39 7.72
CA PHE A 96 -1.72 -12.78 6.74
C PHE A 96 -1.34 -14.07 6.00
N SER A 97 -2.24 -14.59 5.19
CA SER A 97 -1.96 -15.56 4.15
C SER A 97 -2.33 -14.98 2.79
N ALA A 98 -1.77 -15.50 1.72
CA ALA A 98 -1.95 -14.95 0.39
C ALA A 98 -2.36 -16.00 -0.64
N SER A 99 -3.11 -15.54 -1.66
CA SER A 99 -3.33 -16.30 -2.87
C SER A 99 -2.08 -16.29 -3.77
N ASP A 100 -2.15 -17.01 -4.87
CA ASP A 100 -1.22 -16.89 -5.98
C ASP A 100 -1.15 -15.43 -6.51
N HIS A 101 -0.01 -15.06 -7.09
CA HIS A 101 0.23 -13.74 -7.69
C HIS A 101 0.16 -12.54 -6.74
N VAL A 102 0.51 -12.72 -5.48
CA VAL A 102 0.73 -11.63 -4.51
C VAL A 102 2.21 -11.52 -4.22
N GLU A 103 2.81 -10.39 -4.60
CA GLU A 103 4.22 -10.10 -4.34
C GLU A 103 4.38 -9.27 -3.08
N LYS A 104 5.40 -9.55 -2.28
CA LYS A 104 5.66 -8.90 -1.00
C LYS A 104 6.87 -7.98 -1.09
N LEU A 105 6.74 -6.77 -0.54
CA LEU A 105 7.80 -5.78 -0.40
C LEU A 105 8.09 -5.59 1.10
N ILE A 106 9.20 -6.15 1.54
CA ILE A 106 9.66 -6.09 2.94
C ILE A 106 10.48 -4.81 3.11
N PRO A 107 10.08 -3.89 4.02
CA PRO A 107 10.76 -2.61 4.16
C PRO A 107 12.15 -2.78 4.82
N LYS A 108 13.13 -2.01 4.34
CA LYS A 108 14.48 -1.86 4.92
C LYS A 108 14.56 -0.68 5.89
N PHE A 109 13.44 -0.10 6.27
CA PHE A 109 13.30 1.04 7.17
C PHE A 109 12.13 0.80 8.13
N ALA A 110 11.96 1.68 9.11
CA ALA A 110 10.83 1.61 10.05
C ALA A 110 9.52 2.02 9.35
N LEU A 111 8.81 1.03 8.80
CA LEU A 111 7.50 1.22 8.18
C LEU A 111 6.42 1.26 9.27
N ASN A 112 5.43 2.13 9.09
CA ASN A 112 4.18 2.10 9.83
C ASN A 112 3.00 2.29 8.86
N LYS A 113 1.78 2.14 9.37
CA LYS A 113 0.56 2.22 8.54
C LYS A 113 0.43 3.52 7.75
N TYR A 114 0.83 4.65 8.32
CA TYR A 114 0.68 5.95 7.66
C TYR A 114 1.65 6.09 6.47
N ILE A 115 2.90 5.71 6.67
CA ILE A 115 3.91 5.67 5.61
C ILE A 115 3.49 4.65 4.54
N GLY A 116 3.03 3.47 4.96
CA GLY A 116 2.54 2.43 4.06
C GLY A 116 1.40 2.90 3.17
N ILE A 117 0.38 3.56 3.75
CA ILE A 117 -0.75 4.13 3.01
C ILE A 117 -0.28 5.21 2.02
N PHE A 118 0.65 6.08 2.44
CA PHE A 118 1.21 7.11 1.55
C PHE A 118 1.88 6.48 0.33
N ILE A 119 2.78 5.52 0.54
CA ILE A 119 3.51 4.84 -0.53
C ILE A 119 2.55 4.08 -1.46
N CYS A 120 1.59 3.34 -0.89
CA CYS A 120 0.55 2.65 -1.68
C CYS A 120 -0.26 3.63 -2.56
N THR A 121 -0.61 4.79 -2.01
CA THR A 121 -1.36 5.81 -2.76
C THR A 121 -0.57 6.34 -3.95
N VAL A 122 0.70 6.66 -3.74
CA VAL A 122 1.59 7.15 -4.81
C VAL A 122 1.80 6.07 -5.87
N TRP A 123 2.11 4.84 -5.45
CA TRP A 123 2.27 3.71 -6.35
C TRP A 123 1.01 3.48 -7.20
N ASN A 124 -0.14 3.36 -6.57
CA ASN A 124 -1.39 3.08 -7.27
C ASN A 124 -1.75 4.16 -8.28
N LYS A 125 -1.46 5.43 -7.98
CA LYS A 125 -1.65 6.52 -8.94
C LYS A 125 -0.68 6.47 -10.12
N ALA A 126 0.55 6.03 -9.91
CA ALA A 126 1.58 6.01 -10.93
C ALA A 126 1.56 4.75 -11.81
N TYR A 127 1.21 3.61 -11.24
CA TYR A 127 1.44 2.31 -11.86
C TYR A 127 0.18 1.47 -12.06
N SER A 128 -0.70 1.40 -11.05
CA SER A 128 -1.85 0.51 -11.08
C SER A 128 -2.85 0.90 -12.18
N GLY A 129 -3.13 -0.02 -13.11
CA GLY A 129 -4.00 0.22 -14.26
C GLY A 129 -3.47 1.24 -15.27
N VAL A 130 -2.24 1.77 -15.06
CA VAL A 130 -1.57 2.73 -15.96
C VAL A 130 -0.40 2.06 -16.67
N LYS A 131 0.56 1.55 -15.92
CA LYS A 131 1.72 0.80 -16.42
C LYS A 131 1.49 -0.70 -16.36
N TYR A 132 0.83 -1.16 -15.30
CA TYR A 132 0.47 -2.55 -15.07
C TYR A 132 -0.99 -2.79 -15.33
N ASP A 133 -1.26 -3.82 -16.10
CA ASP A 133 -2.58 -4.29 -16.46
C ASP A 133 -2.55 -5.81 -16.71
N TYR A 134 -3.64 -6.37 -17.20
CA TYR A 134 -3.74 -7.79 -17.49
C TYR A 134 -2.70 -8.29 -18.53
N GLN A 135 -2.20 -7.42 -19.40
CA GLN A 135 -1.19 -7.76 -20.41
C GLN A 135 0.24 -7.59 -19.90
N ARG A 136 0.47 -6.60 -19.01
CA ARG A 136 1.77 -6.30 -18.43
C ARG A 136 1.73 -6.44 -16.92
N LYS A 137 2.14 -7.58 -16.45
CA LYS A 137 2.10 -7.97 -15.03
C LYS A 137 3.19 -7.27 -14.20
N ALA A 138 2.86 -6.89 -12.97
CA ALA A 138 3.80 -6.38 -11.98
C ALA A 138 4.59 -7.54 -11.34
N SER A 139 5.43 -8.22 -12.12
CA SER A 139 6.29 -9.28 -11.61
C SER A 139 7.36 -8.75 -10.66
N GLN A 140 7.96 -9.61 -9.83
CA GLN A 140 9.08 -9.23 -8.96
C GLN A 140 10.21 -8.55 -9.72
N THR A 141 10.54 -9.03 -10.93
CA THR A 141 11.59 -8.45 -11.77
C THR A 141 11.22 -7.05 -12.22
N GLU A 142 9.98 -6.82 -12.63
CA GLU A 142 9.49 -5.50 -13.03
C GLU A 142 9.47 -4.54 -11.83
N ILE A 143 8.92 -4.97 -10.68
CA ILE A 143 8.85 -4.14 -9.46
C ILE A 143 10.25 -3.71 -9.01
N ARG A 144 11.27 -4.58 -9.07
CA ARG A 144 12.65 -4.24 -8.69
C ARG A 144 13.26 -3.14 -9.53
N GLN A 145 12.80 -2.94 -10.75
CA GLN A 145 13.31 -1.92 -11.67
C GLN A 145 12.57 -0.59 -11.54
N GLU A 146 11.47 -0.57 -10.78
CA GLU A 146 10.64 0.63 -10.65
C GLU A 146 11.28 1.68 -9.74
N LYS A 147 10.92 2.92 -10.08
CA LYS A 147 11.26 4.10 -9.29
C LYS A 147 9.99 4.81 -8.87
N ILE A 148 9.86 5.11 -7.61
CA ILE A 148 8.73 5.86 -7.06
C ILE A 148 9.15 7.30 -6.74
N TYR A 149 8.27 8.27 -7.04
CA TYR A 149 8.49 9.67 -6.66
C TYR A 149 7.92 9.91 -5.27
N LEU A 150 8.77 10.30 -4.33
CA LEU A 150 8.41 10.55 -2.94
C LEU A 150 8.96 11.92 -2.48
N PRO A 151 8.35 12.53 -1.44
CA PRO A 151 8.93 13.67 -0.75
C PRO A 151 10.36 13.36 -0.32
N ALA A 152 11.27 14.31 -0.46
CA ALA A 152 12.66 14.17 -0.06
C ALA A 152 13.00 15.14 1.07
N ASN A 153 13.73 14.67 2.09
CA ASN A 153 14.29 15.48 3.16
C ASN A 153 15.51 16.29 2.67
N GLU A 154 16.07 17.11 3.55
CA GLU A 154 17.23 17.96 3.23
C GLU A 154 18.48 17.16 2.81
N LYS A 155 18.60 15.90 3.24
CA LYS A 155 19.68 15.00 2.85
C LYS A 155 19.46 14.36 1.48
N GLY A 156 18.26 14.52 0.91
CA GLY A 156 17.88 13.93 -0.36
C GLY A 156 17.40 12.48 -0.26
N GLU A 157 17.07 12.01 0.94
CA GLU A 157 16.46 10.71 1.24
C GLU A 157 14.93 10.85 1.30
N PRO A 158 14.13 9.74 1.23
CA PRO A 158 12.69 9.81 1.43
C PRO A 158 12.34 10.44 2.79
N ASP A 159 11.43 11.41 2.78
CA ASP A 159 10.96 12.08 3.98
C ASP A 159 9.80 11.30 4.61
N PHE A 160 10.13 10.27 5.36
CA PHE A 160 9.14 9.42 6.03
C PHE A 160 8.33 10.17 7.10
N GLU A 161 8.93 11.17 7.76
CA GLU A 161 8.24 11.99 8.76
C GLU A 161 7.15 12.83 8.10
N PHE A 162 7.45 13.44 6.96
CA PHE A 162 6.45 14.15 6.16
C PHE A 162 5.31 13.23 5.75
N MET A 163 5.62 12.02 5.22
CA MET A 163 4.59 11.07 4.77
C MET A 163 3.66 10.67 5.90
N GLU A 164 4.21 10.37 7.07
CA GLU A 164 3.45 10.01 8.26
C GLU A 164 2.56 11.15 8.73
N THR A 165 3.11 12.36 8.87
CA THR A 165 2.39 13.55 9.30
C THR A 165 1.27 13.89 8.33
N TYR A 166 1.55 13.86 7.02
CA TYR A 166 0.57 14.16 5.97
C TYR A 166 -0.66 13.24 6.05
N ILE A 167 -0.46 11.94 6.22
CA ILE A 167 -1.59 11.00 6.34
C ILE A 167 -2.34 11.19 7.65
N LYS A 168 -1.63 11.41 8.78
CA LYS A 168 -2.27 11.66 10.09
C LYS A 168 -3.15 12.91 10.10
N GLU A 169 -2.71 13.95 9.42
CA GLU A 169 -3.42 15.23 9.32
C GLU A 169 -4.47 15.27 8.21
N SER A 170 -4.49 14.26 7.33
CA SER A 170 -5.53 14.15 6.32
C SER A 170 -6.92 13.95 6.95
N ILE A 171 -7.98 14.28 6.18
CA ILE A 171 -9.39 14.12 6.66
C ILE A 171 -9.66 12.72 7.19
N PHE A 172 -9.06 11.71 6.59
CA PHE A 172 -9.25 10.31 6.95
C PHE A 172 -8.24 9.83 8.01
N GLY A 173 -7.24 10.63 8.38
CA GLY A 173 -6.22 10.27 9.35
C GLY A 173 -6.78 9.93 10.72
N SER A 174 -7.84 10.60 11.14
CA SER A 174 -8.54 10.32 12.40
C SER A 174 -9.30 8.98 12.40
N MET A 175 -9.59 8.41 11.22
CA MET A 175 -10.27 7.11 11.05
C MET A 175 -9.32 5.93 11.10
N LEU A 176 -8.00 6.18 11.04
CA LEU A 176 -6.95 5.17 11.03
C LEU A 176 -6.42 4.83 12.44
N LYS A 177 -7.12 5.27 13.49
CA LYS A 177 -6.76 5.00 14.89
C LYS A 177 -7.14 3.61 15.31
#